data_f479568322842e810ce8b2bf16150933
#
_entry.id   f479568322842e810ce8b2bf16150933
#
_cell.length_a   1.000
_cell.length_b   1.000
_cell.length_c   1.000
_cell.angle_alpha   90.00
_cell.angle_beta   90.00
_cell.angle_gamma   90.00
#
_symmetry.space_group_name_H-M   'P 1'
#
loop_
_entity.id
_entity.type
_entity.pdbx_description
1 polymer ?
#
loop_
_entity_poly.entity_id
_entity_poly.type
_entity_poly.pdbx_seq_one_letter_code
_entity_poly.pdbx_strand_id
1 'polypeptide(L)'
;MWNKIKLMNHFINPAKWVICLLLLGYGQSVFSSVKSNEPDVEALWARYLSDDVRKSPVIQYPFERCFKLASARYSLPLSLLLAVSRGESNFNPKAKSDRNCHGLMQILWPQTAKHLGIYQLDALYDPCTNILAGARYLRELLDRYDGNLHLTLAAYNYGPNRIRKNSDAGNIPQGAHWYSGYIYHHLQHILRGATAPATSSASGGHLRYNPKHQLEIITFTKPYRAAGFYQYLKKRAPRLNLDWYRMGLGRYQVVMLYTDERTLENGKRKLRKLGIEVKGR
;
A
#
# COMPACT_ATOMS: atom_id res chain seq x y z
N MET A 1 -20.82 42.43 -12.76
CA MET A 1 -21.36 43.04 -11.51
C MET A 1 -20.54 42.51 -10.35
N TRP A 2 -19.72 43.38 -9.82
CA TRP A 2 -18.79 43.11 -8.71
C TRP A 2 -19.53 43.29 -7.38
N ASN A 3 -19.36 42.40 -6.43
CA ASN A 3 -19.71 42.66 -5.04
C ASN A 3 -18.47 42.46 -4.15
N LYS A 4 -18.03 43.57 -3.60
CA LYS A 4 -16.97 43.80 -2.63
C LYS A 4 -17.36 43.21 -1.27
N ILE A 5 -16.45 42.43 -0.67
CA ILE A 5 -16.53 42.12 0.77
C ILE A 5 -15.54 43.07 1.49
N LYS A 6 -16.10 43.85 2.41
CA LYS A 6 -15.41 44.83 3.26
C LYS A 6 -14.51 44.14 4.29
N LEU A 7 -13.26 44.58 4.34
CA LEU A 7 -12.35 44.38 5.46
C LEU A 7 -12.75 45.37 6.61
N MET A 8 -13.07 44.83 7.77
CA MET A 8 -13.15 45.64 9.00
C MET A 8 -11.80 45.61 9.74
N ASN A 9 -11.14 46.73 9.71
CA ASN A 9 -9.99 47.06 10.59
C ASN A 9 -10.50 47.22 12.03
N HIS A 10 -9.95 46.47 12.97
CA HIS A 10 -10.04 46.77 14.39
C HIS A 10 -8.66 47.22 14.89
N PHE A 11 -8.66 48.43 15.39
CA PHE A 11 -7.57 49.17 16.02
C PHE A 11 -6.92 48.38 17.15
N ILE A 12 -5.61 48.21 17.09
CA ILE A 12 -4.78 47.74 18.21
C ILE A 12 -4.20 48.95 18.93
N ASN A 13 -4.56 49.11 20.19
CA ASN A 13 -4.13 50.16 21.10
C ASN A 13 -2.68 49.87 21.58
N PRO A 14 -1.72 50.82 21.41
CA PRO A 14 -0.34 50.63 21.82
C PRO A 14 -0.07 51.18 23.22
N ALA A 15 -0.48 50.47 24.26
CA ALA A 15 -0.06 50.83 25.61
C ALA A 15 -0.12 49.61 26.56
N LYS A 16 0.91 48.80 26.51
CA LYS A 16 1.34 47.91 27.60
C LYS A 16 2.63 47.18 27.26
N TRP A 17 3.67 47.93 26.96
CA TRP A 17 5.05 47.50 27.06
C TRP A 17 5.63 48.13 28.33
N VAL A 18 5.73 47.40 29.43
CA VAL A 18 6.77 47.54 30.44
C VAL A 18 6.64 46.35 31.44
N ILE A 19 7.80 45.77 31.73
CA ILE A 19 8.06 44.77 32.80
C ILE A 19 7.86 43.29 32.39
N CYS A 20 8.94 42.67 31.90
CA CYS A 20 9.65 41.55 32.53
C CYS A 20 10.89 41.17 31.71
N LEU A 21 11.93 42.03 31.80
CA LEU A 21 13.33 41.64 31.64
C LEU A 21 13.77 41.23 33.05
N LEU A 22 14.09 39.97 33.24
CA LEU A 22 15.00 39.35 34.22
C LEU A 22 14.46 37.94 34.60
N LEU A 23 14.74 36.93 33.76
CA LEU A 23 15.11 35.59 34.21
C LEU A 23 15.84 34.95 33.01
N LEU A 24 17.12 35.35 32.85
CA LEU A 24 18.11 34.53 32.16
C LEU A 24 18.41 33.37 33.12
N GLY A 25 17.87 32.23 32.78
CA GLY A 25 18.07 31.00 33.51
C GLY A 25 17.81 29.83 32.61
N TYR A 26 18.87 29.31 32.01
CA TYR A 26 19.05 27.92 31.55
C TYR A 26 17.75 27.10 31.36
N GLY A 27 17.18 27.20 30.20
CA GLY A 27 16.24 26.24 29.69
C GLY A 27 16.75 25.76 28.32
N GLN A 28 17.72 24.82 28.35
CA GLN A 28 17.95 24.00 27.17
C GLN A 28 16.67 23.24 26.93
N SER A 29 15.89 23.72 25.94
CA SER A 29 14.77 23.00 25.37
C SER A 29 15.35 21.73 24.75
N VAL A 30 15.34 20.64 25.51
CA VAL A 30 15.44 19.29 25.00
C VAL A 30 14.19 19.10 24.09
N PHE A 31 14.30 19.58 22.85
CA PHE A 31 13.48 19.05 21.79
C PHE A 31 13.90 17.59 21.65
N SER A 32 13.38 16.77 22.54
CA SER A 32 13.33 15.33 22.37
C SER A 32 12.52 15.13 21.09
N SER A 33 13.20 14.92 19.99
CA SER A 33 12.63 14.39 18.78
C SER A 33 11.91 13.11 19.20
N VAL A 34 10.59 13.20 19.34
CA VAL A 34 9.75 12.02 19.41
C VAL A 34 9.94 11.35 18.04
N LYS A 35 10.93 10.46 17.95
CA LYS A 35 11.02 9.50 16.86
C LYS A 35 9.65 8.85 16.82
N SER A 36 8.90 9.14 15.76
CA SER A 36 7.66 8.46 15.47
C SER A 36 7.95 6.97 15.59
N ASN A 37 7.22 6.26 16.44
CA ASN A 37 7.30 4.81 16.66
C ASN A 37 6.77 4.03 15.43
N GLU A 38 6.90 4.59 14.24
CA GLU A 38 6.63 3.88 13.00
C GLU A 38 7.84 3.00 12.69
N PRO A 39 7.63 1.70 12.48
CA PRO A 39 8.73 0.80 12.18
C PRO A 39 9.44 1.26 10.91
N ASP A 40 10.76 1.28 10.94
CA ASP A 40 11.59 1.56 9.78
C ASP A 40 11.29 0.53 8.68
N VAL A 41 10.66 0.99 7.60
CA VAL A 41 10.23 0.14 6.50
C VAL A 41 11.41 -0.55 5.81
N GLU A 42 12.56 0.10 5.75
CA GLU A 42 13.78 -0.48 5.18
C GLU A 42 14.27 -1.66 6.03
N ALA A 43 14.32 -1.49 7.36
CA ALA A 43 14.67 -2.57 8.28
C ALA A 43 13.68 -3.74 8.22
N LEU A 44 12.39 -3.45 8.02
CA LEU A 44 11.38 -4.49 7.83
C LEU A 44 11.63 -5.32 6.55
N TRP A 45 12.02 -4.68 5.45
CA TRP A 45 12.36 -5.38 4.21
C TRP A 45 13.66 -6.17 4.32
N ALA A 46 14.68 -5.62 4.98
CA ALA A 46 15.93 -6.34 5.24
C ALA A 46 15.67 -7.61 6.05
N ARG A 47 14.88 -7.51 7.10
CA ARG A 47 14.46 -8.67 7.91
C ARG A 47 13.67 -9.69 7.10
N TYR A 48 12.74 -9.27 6.24
CA TYR A 48 11.99 -10.17 5.37
C TYR A 48 12.91 -10.97 4.45
N LEU A 49 13.98 -10.38 3.94
CA LEU A 49 14.94 -11.07 3.08
C LEU A 49 15.87 -12.02 3.86
N SER A 50 16.21 -11.67 5.10
CA SER A 50 17.09 -12.49 5.96
C SER A 50 16.39 -13.67 6.61
N ASP A 51 15.05 -13.60 6.79
CA ASP A 51 14.29 -14.70 7.35
C ASP A 51 14.24 -15.86 6.33
N ASP A 52 14.95 -16.96 6.62
CA ASP A 52 14.96 -18.21 5.83
C ASP A 52 13.58 -18.87 5.71
N VAL A 53 12.63 -18.44 6.52
CA VAL A 53 11.24 -18.85 6.45
C VAL A 53 10.52 -18.07 5.36
N ARG A 54 10.82 -18.36 4.11
CA ARG A 54 10.01 -17.99 2.94
C ARG A 54 8.67 -18.69 3.07
N LYS A 55 7.79 -18.13 3.91
CA LYS A 55 6.46 -18.68 4.15
C LYS A 55 5.74 -18.64 2.81
N SER A 56 5.53 -19.82 2.25
CA SER A 56 4.63 -19.97 1.12
C SER A 56 3.25 -19.49 1.55
N PRO A 57 2.53 -18.71 0.72
CA PRO A 57 1.19 -18.29 1.04
C PRO A 57 0.30 -19.52 1.26
N VAL A 58 -0.45 -19.50 2.35
CA VAL A 58 -1.37 -20.62 2.73
C VAL A 58 -2.64 -20.60 1.87
N ILE A 59 -2.93 -19.46 1.22
CA ILE A 59 -4.12 -19.24 0.40
C ILE A 59 -3.74 -19.36 -1.07
N GLN A 60 -4.61 -20.02 -1.84
CA GLN A 60 -4.46 -20.06 -3.30
C GLN A 60 -4.89 -18.72 -3.91
N TYR A 61 -3.98 -18.08 -4.64
CA TYR A 61 -4.20 -16.82 -5.34
C TYR A 61 -4.55 -17.03 -6.82
N PRO A 62 -5.24 -16.07 -7.46
CA PRO A 62 -5.44 -16.10 -8.91
C PRO A 62 -4.10 -16.16 -9.65
N PHE A 63 -4.08 -16.88 -10.78
CA PHE A 63 -2.88 -17.01 -11.65
C PHE A 63 -1.64 -17.62 -10.95
N GLU A 64 -1.84 -18.42 -9.93
CA GLU A 64 -0.77 -18.97 -9.07
C GLU A 64 0.36 -19.63 -9.89
N ARG A 65 0.01 -20.38 -10.95
CA ARG A 65 0.99 -21.01 -11.85
C ARG A 65 1.94 -19.99 -12.47
N CYS A 66 1.43 -18.85 -12.93
CA CYS A 66 2.23 -17.78 -13.52
C CYS A 66 3.15 -17.12 -12.49
N PHE A 67 2.64 -16.89 -11.26
CA PHE A 67 3.45 -16.35 -10.16
C PHE A 67 4.55 -17.30 -9.72
N LYS A 68 4.29 -18.62 -9.61
CA LYS A 68 5.31 -19.63 -9.29
C LYS A 68 6.38 -19.69 -10.37
N LEU A 69 5.99 -19.67 -11.64
CA LEU A 69 6.93 -19.63 -12.77
C LEU A 69 7.80 -18.37 -12.72
N ALA A 70 7.21 -17.21 -12.49
CA ALA A 70 7.93 -15.94 -12.39
C ALA A 70 8.88 -15.90 -11.18
N SER A 71 8.43 -16.40 -10.04
CA SER A 71 9.23 -16.54 -8.81
C SER A 71 10.48 -17.40 -9.05
N ALA A 72 10.30 -18.57 -9.66
CA ALA A 72 11.41 -19.46 -9.97
C ALA A 72 12.37 -18.84 -11.01
N ARG A 73 11.82 -18.27 -12.10
CA ARG A 73 12.62 -17.73 -13.21
C ARG A 73 13.49 -16.53 -12.81
N TYR A 74 12.98 -15.66 -11.94
CA TYR A 74 13.65 -14.42 -11.55
C TYR A 74 14.21 -14.46 -10.12
N SER A 75 14.20 -15.62 -9.47
CA SER A 75 14.69 -15.80 -8.10
C SER A 75 14.14 -14.76 -7.13
N LEU A 76 12.82 -14.49 -7.22
CA LEU A 76 12.10 -13.58 -6.35
C LEU A 76 11.14 -14.37 -5.46
N PRO A 77 10.95 -13.99 -4.17
CA PRO A 77 9.98 -14.63 -3.31
C PRO A 77 8.57 -14.56 -3.89
N LEU A 78 7.86 -15.69 -3.91
CA LEU A 78 6.47 -15.76 -4.40
C LEU A 78 5.56 -14.77 -3.66
N SER A 79 5.71 -14.67 -2.34
CA SER A 79 4.94 -13.75 -1.51
C SER A 79 5.18 -12.27 -1.86
N LEU A 80 6.38 -11.90 -2.29
CA LEU A 80 6.68 -10.55 -2.78
C LEU A 80 5.92 -10.25 -4.07
N LEU A 81 5.97 -11.14 -5.07
CA LEU A 81 5.25 -10.96 -6.33
C LEU A 81 3.74 -10.84 -6.13
N LEU A 82 3.20 -11.68 -5.24
CA LEU A 82 1.78 -11.61 -4.86
C LEU A 82 1.44 -10.30 -4.15
N ALA A 83 2.31 -9.81 -3.24
CA ALA A 83 2.11 -8.55 -2.55
C ALA A 83 2.11 -7.36 -3.51
N VAL A 84 3.04 -7.33 -4.47
CA VAL A 84 3.08 -6.28 -5.51
C VAL A 84 1.83 -6.32 -6.37
N SER A 85 1.45 -7.49 -6.91
CA SER A 85 0.25 -7.59 -7.75
C SER A 85 -1.03 -7.22 -7.00
N ARG A 86 -1.12 -7.60 -5.73
CA ARG A 86 -2.23 -7.21 -4.87
C ARG A 86 -2.28 -5.69 -4.67
N GLY A 87 -1.15 -5.07 -4.39
CA GLY A 87 -1.04 -3.62 -4.22
C GLY A 87 -1.30 -2.84 -5.51
N GLU A 88 -0.89 -3.34 -6.66
CA GLU A 88 -1.01 -2.67 -7.96
C GLU A 88 -2.40 -2.77 -8.57
N SER A 89 -3.05 -3.93 -8.50
CA SER A 89 -4.29 -4.19 -9.23
C SER A 89 -5.35 -4.98 -8.46
N ASN A 90 -5.03 -5.43 -7.23
CA ASN A 90 -5.82 -6.43 -6.52
C ASN A 90 -6.11 -7.67 -7.39
N PHE A 91 -5.09 -8.13 -8.11
CA PHE A 91 -5.14 -9.26 -9.05
C PHE A 91 -6.11 -9.07 -10.23
N ASN A 92 -6.40 -7.82 -10.64
CA ASN A 92 -7.21 -7.56 -11.81
C ASN A 92 -6.34 -7.52 -13.08
N PRO A 93 -6.45 -8.51 -14.00
CA PRO A 93 -5.63 -8.55 -15.22
C PRO A 93 -5.99 -7.44 -16.22
N LYS A 94 -7.19 -6.86 -16.11
CA LYS A 94 -7.67 -5.77 -16.98
C LYS A 94 -7.49 -4.37 -16.33
N ALA A 95 -6.71 -4.27 -15.27
CA ALA A 95 -6.48 -2.99 -14.61
C ALA A 95 -5.73 -2.03 -15.55
N LYS A 96 -6.20 -0.78 -15.58
CA LYS A 96 -5.57 0.34 -16.28
C LYS A 96 -5.54 1.54 -15.36
N SER A 97 -4.39 2.20 -15.25
CA SER A 97 -4.24 3.43 -14.49
C SER A 97 -4.27 4.66 -15.40
N ASP A 98 -4.50 5.85 -14.80
CA ASP A 98 -4.47 7.15 -15.52
C ASP A 98 -3.07 7.49 -16.05
N ARG A 99 -2.02 6.83 -15.54
CA ARG A 99 -0.63 6.95 -16.05
C ARG A 99 -0.28 5.92 -17.11
N ASN A 100 -1.27 5.27 -17.69
CA ASN A 100 -1.09 4.25 -18.73
C ASN A 100 -0.28 3.03 -18.25
N CYS A 101 -0.48 2.62 -16.97
CA CYS A 101 0.01 1.35 -16.46
C CYS A 101 -1.06 0.28 -16.59
N HIS A 102 -0.68 -0.93 -16.99
CA HIS A 102 -1.61 -1.98 -17.40
C HIS A 102 -1.37 -3.32 -16.74
N GLY A 103 -2.45 -4.06 -16.48
CA GLY A 103 -2.47 -5.44 -16.03
C GLY A 103 -2.14 -5.62 -14.56
N LEU A 104 -1.87 -6.88 -14.19
CA LEU A 104 -1.69 -7.34 -12.81
C LEU A 104 -0.59 -6.61 -12.05
N MET A 105 0.54 -6.38 -12.70
CA MET A 105 1.75 -5.77 -12.13
C MET A 105 1.90 -4.29 -12.53
N GLN A 106 0.87 -3.70 -13.19
CA GLN A 106 0.82 -2.30 -13.60
C GLN A 106 2.06 -1.83 -14.39
N ILE A 107 2.35 -2.50 -15.49
CA ILE A 107 3.48 -2.17 -16.36
C ILE A 107 3.16 -0.91 -17.17
N LEU A 108 4.06 0.08 -17.12
CA LEU A 108 3.92 1.35 -17.83
C LEU A 108 4.06 1.14 -19.36
N TRP A 109 3.05 1.53 -20.11
CA TRP A 109 3.04 1.55 -21.56
C TRP A 109 3.33 2.96 -22.10
N PRO A 110 4.14 3.10 -23.16
CA PRO A 110 4.93 2.04 -23.81
C PRO A 110 6.33 1.85 -23.21
N GLN A 111 6.78 2.72 -22.28
CA GLN A 111 8.18 2.85 -21.88
C GLN A 111 8.71 1.56 -21.24
N THR A 112 8.15 1.15 -20.10
CA THR A 112 8.62 -0.06 -19.41
C THR A 112 8.26 -1.32 -20.20
N ALA A 113 7.11 -1.36 -20.87
CA ALA A 113 6.71 -2.50 -21.69
C ALA A 113 7.72 -2.77 -22.82
N LYS A 114 8.12 -1.74 -23.58
CA LYS A 114 9.11 -1.87 -24.66
C LYS A 114 10.49 -2.27 -24.13
N HIS A 115 10.93 -1.73 -23.00
CA HIS A 115 12.16 -2.15 -22.32
C HIS A 115 12.14 -3.65 -22.00
N LEU A 116 10.98 -4.18 -21.63
CA LEU A 116 10.78 -5.60 -21.34
C LEU A 116 10.50 -6.47 -22.57
N GLY A 117 10.56 -5.91 -23.78
CA GLY A 117 10.32 -6.63 -25.04
C GLY A 117 8.84 -6.81 -25.40
N ILE A 118 7.95 -6.04 -24.79
CA ILE A 118 6.51 -6.09 -25.10
C ILE A 118 6.14 -4.90 -25.99
N TYR A 119 5.82 -5.20 -27.25
CA TYR A 119 5.54 -4.21 -28.30
C TYR A 119 4.04 -4.08 -28.63
N GLN A 120 3.20 -4.92 -28.04
CA GLN A 120 1.76 -4.88 -28.22
C GLN A 120 1.07 -4.64 -26.88
N LEU A 121 0.21 -3.62 -26.82
CA LEU A 121 -0.48 -3.26 -25.59
C LEU A 121 -1.32 -4.40 -25.02
N ASP A 122 -2.02 -5.12 -25.89
CA ASP A 122 -2.94 -6.18 -25.48
C ASP A 122 -2.24 -7.35 -24.78
N ALA A 123 -0.94 -7.56 -25.06
CA ALA A 123 -0.13 -8.55 -24.38
C ALA A 123 0.02 -8.25 -22.86
N LEU A 124 -0.13 -7.00 -22.46
CA LEU A 124 -0.11 -6.62 -21.03
C LEU A 124 -1.38 -7.05 -20.27
N TYR A 125 -2.42 -7.47 -20.95
CA TYR A 125 -3.64 -8.00 -20.34
C TYR A 125 -3.64 -9.53 -20.24
N ASP A 126 -2.65 -10.19 -20.86
CA ASP A 126 -2.37 -11.60 -20.59
C ASP A 126 -1.72 -11.76 -19.21
N PRO A 127 -2.32 -12.55 -18.31
CA PRO A 127 -1.85 -12.66 -16.93
C PRO A 127 -0.40 -13.12 -16.81
N CYS A 128 -0.01 -14.16 -17.54
CA CYS A 128 1.33 -14.71 -17.42
C CYS A 128 2.38 -13.76 -18.00
N THR A 129 2.13 -13.15 -19.14
CA THR A 129 3.00 -12.15 -19.76
C THR A 129 3.23 -10.97 -18.83
N ASN A 130 2.16 -10.46 -18.23
CA ASN A 130 2.24 -9.30 -17.33
C ASN A 130 3.00 -9.62 -16.03
N ILE A 131 2.73 -10.79 -15.41
CA ILE A 131 3.42 -11.25 -14.20
C ILE A 131 4.91 -11.46 -14.48
N LEU A 132 5.27 -12.14 -15.57
CA LEU A 132 6.66 -12.35 -15.95
C LEU A 132 7.39 -11.03 -16.22
N ALA A 133 6.75 -10.10 -16.91
CA ALA A 133 7.29 -8.77 -17.18
C ALA A 133 7.53 -7.99 -15.87
N GLY A 134 6.55 -7.97 -14.96
CA GLY A 134 6.68 -7.31 -13.67
C GLY A 134 7.77 -7.92 -12.79
N ALA A 135 7.87 -9.25 -12.76
CA ALA A 135 8.89 -9.96 -12.02
C ALA A 135 10.30 -9.68 -12.60
N ARG A 136 10.45 -9.69 -13.93
CA ARG A 136 11.70 -9.30 -14.59
C ARG A 136 12.11 -7.88 -14.20
N TYR A 137 11.19 -6.93 -14.28
CA TYR A 137 11.48 -5.54 -13.92
C TYR A 137 11.86 -5.38 -12.44
N LEU A 138 11.16 -6.08 -11.53
CA LEU A 138 11.56 -6.12 -10.12
C LEU A 138 12.94 -6.69 -9.91
N ARG A 139 13.33 -7.76 -10.65
CA ARG A 139 14.67 -8.34 -10.56
C ARG A 139 15.73 -7.37 -11.04
N GLU A 140 15.54 -6.74 -12.19
CA GLU A 140 16.45 -5.73 -12.74
C GLU A 140 16.65 -4.56 -11.75
N LEU A 141 15.57 -4.12 -11.10
CA LEU A 141 15.67 -3.08 -10.08
C LEU A 141 16.35 -3.57 -8.79
N LEU A 142 16.08 -4.79 -8.35
CA LEU A 142 16.71 -5.35 -7.15
C LEU A 142 18.23 -5.50 -7.34
N ASP A 143 18.66 -5.89 -8.54
CA ASP A 143 20.08 -5.95 -8.91
C ASP A 143 20.69 -4.55 -8.96
N ARG A 144 19.98 -3.58 -9.53
CA ARG A 144 20.42 -2.18 -9.58
C ARG A 144 20.64 -1.57 -8.19
N TYR A 145 19.84 -1.95 -7.20
CA TYR A 145 19.90 -1.44 -5.82
C TYR A 145 20.58 -2.41 -4.84
N ASP A 146 21.47 -3.30 -5.35
CA ASP A 146 22.28 -4.21 -4.54
C ASP A 146 21.46 -5.03 -3.52
N GLY A 147 20.24 -5.45 -3.90
CA GLY A 147 19.36 -6.23 -3.04
C GLY A 147 18.49 -5.40 -2.09
N ASN A 148 18.59 -4.07 -2.07
CA ASN A 148 17.75 -3.23 -1.24
C ASN A 148 16.31 -3.19 -1.74
N LEU A 149 15.41 -3.98 -1.14
CA LEU A 149 13.99 -4.05 -1.51
C LEU A 149 13.24 -2.73 -1.30
N HIS A 150 13.61 -1.94 -0.30
CA HIS A 150 12.99 -0.65 -0.07
C HIS A 150 13.19 0.29 -1.26
N LEU A 151 14.43 0.45 -1.71
CA LEU A 151 14.78 1.27 -2.88
C LEU A 151 14.24 0.67 -4.17
N THR A 152 14.26 -0.67 -4.30
CA THR A 152 13.67 -1.41 -5.43
C THR A 152 12.19 -1.06 -5.62
N LEU A 153 11.40 -1.17 -4.57
CA LEU A 153 9.96 -0.86 -4.61
C LEU A 153 9.70 0.62 -4.82
N ALA A 154 10.50 1.49 -4.18
CA ALA A 154 10.47 2.92 -4.44
C ALA A 154 10.67 3.23 -5.93
N ALA A 155 11.68 2.62 -6.56
CA ALA A 155 11.99 2.79 -7.97
C ALA A 155 10.97 2.14 -8.90
N TYR A 156 10.38 1.02 -8.52
CA TYR A 156 9.30 0.37 -9.27
C TYR A 156 8.13 1.33 -9.52
N ASN A 157 7.75 2.09 -8.50
CA ASN A 157 6.62 3.02 -8.57
C ASN A 157 7.00 4.41 -9.11
N TYR A 158 8.15 4.95 -8.71
CA TYR A 158 8.60 6.31 -9.06
C TYR A 158 9.48 6.39 -10.29
N GLY A 159 9.99 5.25 -10.76
CA GLY A 159 10.99 5.15 -11.82
C GLY A 159 12.43 5.24 -11.29
N PRO A 160 13.36 4.44 -11.85
CA PRO A 160 14.74 4.32 -11.37
C PRO A 160 15.58 5.57 -11.54
N ASN A 161 15.17 6.51 -12.39
CA ASN A 161 15.85 7.80 -12.56
C ASN A 161 15.59 8.80 -11.44
N ARG A 162 14.57 8.56 -10.61
CA ARG A 162 14.20 9.42 -9.48
C ARG A 162 14.69 8.89 -8.13
N ILE A 163 15.15 7.65 -8.09
CA ILE A 163 15.67 7.00 -6.89
C ILE A 163 17.15 6.76 -7.08
N ARG A 164 17.99 7.42 -6.29
CA ARG A 164 19.45 7.25 -6.38
C ARG A 164 19.87 5.96 -5.69
N LYS A 165 20.89 5.27 -6.24
CA LYS A 165 21.39 4.00 -5.70
C LYS A 165 21.87 4.10 -4.25
N ASN A 166 22.49 5.22 -3.89
CA ASN A 166 23.06 5.48 -2.55
C ASN A 166 22.12 6.36 -1.71
N SER A 167 20.82 6.31 -1.93
CA SER A 167 19.88 7.07 -1.10
C SER A 167 19.65 6.32 0.21
N ASP A 168 19.81 7.03 1.33
CA ASP A 168 19.25 6.60 2.60
C ASP A 168 17.71 6.68 2.52
N ALA A 169 17.02 5.91 3.35
CA ALA A 169 15.55 5.92 3.40
C ALA A 169 14.96 7.34 3.54
N GLY A 170 15.68 8.26 4.21
CA GLY A 170 15.28 9.66 4.38
C GLY A 170 15.45 10.55 3.14
N ASN A 171 16.21 10.11 2.13
CA ASN A 171 16.56 10.89 0.94
C ASN A 171 15.77 10.53 -0.31
N ILE A 172 14.77 9.67 -0.20
CA ILE A 172 13.85 9.35 -1.29
C ILE A 172 12.55 10.17 -1.17
N PRO A 173 11.84 10.42 -2.28
CA PRO A 173 10.56 11.10 -2.23
C PRO A 173 9.59 10.42 -1.26
N GLN A 174 8.90 11.22 -0.42
CA GLN A 174 7.97 10.69 0.60
C GLN A 174 6.95 9.69 0.03
N GLY A 175 6.44 9.93 -1.18
CA GLY A 175 5.52 9.00 -1.84
C GLY A 175 6.17 7.69 -2.25
N ALA A 176 7.48 7.68 -2.54
CA ALA A 176 8.24 6.46 -2.85
C ALA A 176 8.46 5.65 -1.56
N HIS A 177 8.84 6.31 -0.47
CA HIS A 177 8.92 5.69 0.86
C HIS A 177 7.57 5.09 1.26
N TRP A 178 6.50 5.87 1.11
CA TRP A 178 5.15 5.40 1.37
C TRP A 178 4.78 4.16 0.55
N TYR A 179 5.10 4.13 -0.76
CA TYR A 179 4.77 2.99 -1.62
C TYR A 179 5.44 1.69 -1.14
N SER A 180 6.70 1.77 -0.74
CA SER A 180 7.40 0.61 -0.17
C SER A 180 6.70 0.07 1.08
N GLY A 181 6.28 0.95 2.01
CA GLY A 181 5.47 0.58 3.17
C GLY A 181 4.09 0.01 2.80
N TYR A 182 3.48 0.54 1.75
CA TYR A 182 2.22 0.04 1.22
C TYR A 182 2.33 -1.40 0.71
N ILE A 183 3.37 -1.73 -0.05
CA ILE A 183 3.61 -3.11 -0.49
C ILE A 183 3.95 -4.02 0.69
N TYR A 184 4.67 -3.52 1.70
CA TYR A 184 4.92 -4.29 2.93
C TYR A 184 3.61 -4.62 3.67
N HIS A 185 2.66 -3.69 3.72
CA HIS A 185 1.32 -3.98 4.24
C HIS A 185 0.64 -5.13 3.48
N HIS A 186 0.72 -5.13 2.15
CA HIS A 186 0.18 -6.23 1.34
C HIS A 186 0.94 -7.55 1.56
N LEU A 187 2.27 -7.51 1.74
CA LEU A 187 3.05 -8.68 2.10
C LEU A 187 2.57 -9.29 3.42
N GLN A 188 2.36 -8.46 4.45
CA GLN A 188 1.82 -8.94 5.72
C GLN A 188 0.46 -9.62 5.55
N HIS A 189 -0.38 -9.12 4.66
CA HIS A 189 -1.67 -9.73 4.36
C HIS A 189 -1.49 -11.09 3.65
N ILE A 190 -0.59 -11.19 2.67
CA ILE A 190 -0.25 -12.44 1.98
C ILE A 190 0.26 -13.50 2.96
N LEU A 191 1.14 -13.11 3.87
CA LEU A 191 1.75 -14.02 4.84
C LEU A 191 0.79 -14.41 5.98
N ARG A 192 -0.12 -13.51 6.38
CA ARG A 192 -1.12 -13.76 7.43
C ARG A 192 -2.37 -14.45 6.93
N GLY A 193 -2.52 -14.67 5.68
CA GLY A 193 -3.70 -15.27 5.03
C GLY A 193 -4.24 -16.57 5.66
N ALA A 194 -3.62 -16.98 6.77
CA ALA A 194 -3.95 -18.10 7.61
C ALA A 194 -4.60 -17.74 8.96
N THR A 195 -4.78 -16.46 9.32
CA THR A 195 -5.38 -16.08 10.61
C THR A 195 -6.80 -15.55 10.52
N ALA A 196 -7.58 -16.00 9.53
CA ALA A 196 -9.02 -16.11 9.72
C ALA A 196 -9.23 -17.20 10.77
N PRO A 197 -10.08 -17.01 11.82
CA PRO A 197 -10.32 -18.05 12.80
C PRO A 197 -10.80 -19.30 12.06
N ALA A 198 -10.01 -20.34 12.11
CA ALA A 198 -10.41 -21.66 11.65
C ALA A 198 -11.54 -22.12 12.57
N THR A 199 -12.80 -21.92 12.16
CA THR A 199 -13.86 -22.79 12.63
C THR A 199 -13.58 -24.14 12.02
N SER A 200 -13.22 -25.05 12.90
CA SER A 200 -12.90 -26.43 12.68
C SER A 200 -13.87 -27.09 11.69
N SER A 201 -13.35 -27.52 10.57
CA SER A 201 -13.74 -28.78 9.95
C SER A 201 -12.62 -29.23 9.02
N ALA A 202 -12.10 -30.37 9.38
CA ALA A 202 -11.04 -31.07 8.71
C ALA A 202 -11.48 -31.49 7.31
N SER A 203 -10.92 -30.84 6.32
CA SER A 203 -10.61 -31.38 5.01
C SER A 203 -9.65 -30.44 4.33
N GLY A 204 -8.49 -30.95 3.88
CA GLY A 204 -7.35 -30.18 3.38
C GLY A 204 -7.62 -29.44 2.07
N GLY A 205 -8.52 -28.46 2.11
CA GLY A 205 -8.78 -27.53 1.02
C GLY A 205 -8.03 -26.23 1.25
N HIS A 206 -7.10 -25.90 0.37
CA HIS A 206 -6.48 -24.57 0.35
C HIS A 206 -7.57 -23.50 0.24
N LEU A 207 -7.60 -22.54 1.18
CA LEU A 207 -8.47 -21.39 1.10
C LEU A 207 -8.12 -20.58 -0.16
N ARG A 208 -9.09 -20.38 -1.03
CA ARG A 208 -8.91 -19.55 -2.24
C ARG A 208 -9.08 -18.07 -1.89
N TYR A 209 -8.19 -17.23 -2.38
CA TYR A 209 -8.42 -15.79 -2.39
C TYR A 209 -9.63 -15.49 -3.28
N ASN A 210 -10.71 -14.97 -2.68
CA ASN A 210 -11.90 -14.59 -3.42
C ASN A 210 -12.15 -13.09 -3.32
N PRO A 211 -11.81 -12.30 -4.36
CA PRO A 211 -12.02 -10.86 -4.37
C PRO A 211 -13.51 -10.45 -4.38
N LYS A 212 -14.45 -11.41 -4.54
CA LYS A 212 -15.89 -11.13 -4.51
C LYS A 212 -16.44 -10.94 -3.10
N HIS A 213 -15.74 -11.44 -2.08
CA HIS A 213 -16.17 -11.32 -0.69
C HIS A 213 -15.59 -10.08 -0.01
N GLN A 214 -15.78 -8.92 -0.64
CA GLN A 214 -15.37 -7.64 -0.08
C GLN A 214 -16.48 -6.60 -0.19
N LEU A 215 -16.69 -5.89 0.91
CA LEU A 215 -17.59 -4.74 0.98
C LEU A 215 -16.76 -3.47 0.87
N GLU A 216 -17.04 -2.67 -0.14
CA GLU A 216 -16.45 -1.33 -0.26
C GLU A 216 -16.98 -0.44 0.86
N ILE A 217 -16.07 0.17 1.64
CA ILE A 217 -16.43 1.11 2.70
C ILE A 217 -16.34 2.53 2.16
N ILE A 218 -15.17 2.90 1.63
CA ILE A 218 -14.92 4.25 1.12
C ILE A 218 -13.72 4.24 0.18
N THR A 219 -13.73 5.17 -0.78
CA THR A 219 -12.58 5.43 -1.68
C THR A 219 -12.01 6.81 -1.42
N PHE A 220 -10.68 6.91 -1.34
CA PHE A 220 -9.91 8.13 -1.18
C PHE A 220 -9.07 8.42 -2.43
N THR A 221 -8.77 9.70 -2.64
CA THR A 221 -7.85 10.14 -3.71
C THR A 221 -6.39 10.21 -3.25
N LYS A 222 -6.15 10.11 -1.95
CA LYS A 222 -4.82 10.18 -1.35
C LYS A 222 -4.54 8.94 -0.50
N PRO A 223 -3.35 8.31 -0.65
CA PRO A 223 -3.03 7.07 0.06
C PRO A 223 -3.01 7.23 1.58
N TYR A 224 -2.44 8.34 2.09
CA TYR A 224 -2.35 8.58 3.53
C TYR A 224 -3.73 8.74 4.19
N ARG A 225 -4.76 9.21 3.44
CA ARG A 225 -6.14 9.26 3.94
C ARG A 225 -6.76 7.87 4.05
N ALA A 226 -6.52 7.02 3.05
CA ALA A 226 -6.97 5.62 3.10
C ALA A 226 -6.29 4.87 4.25
N ALA A 227 -4.96 5.01 4.38
CA ALA A 227 -4.20 4.42 5.48
C ALA A 227 -4.68 4.93 6.86
N GLY A 228 -4.84 6.25 7.02
CA GLY A 228 -5.32 6.85 8.27
C GLY A 228 -6.72 6.38 8.63
N PHE A 229 -7.64 6.30 7.66
CA PHE A 229 -8.99 5.81 7.88
C PHE A 229 -9.01 4.31 8.22
N TYR A 230 -8.18 3.51 7.56
CA TYR A 230 -7.99 2.10 7.89
C TYR A 230 -7.52 1.94 9.35
N GLN A 231 -6.50 2.70 9.78
CA GLN A 231 -6.00 2.66 11.18
C GLN A 231 -7.08 3.12 12.17
N TYR A 232 -7.84 4.16 11.84
CA TYR A 232 -8.97 4.60 12.64
C TYR A 232 -9.99 3.45 12.85
N LEU A 233 -10.37 2.76 11.77
CA LEU A 233 -11.29 1.62 11.84
C LEU A 233 -10.69 0.44 12.62
N LYS A 234 -9.42 0.12 12.42
CA LYS A 234 -8.74 -0.96 13.18
C LYS A 234 -8.77 -0.70 14.68
N LYS A 235 -8.61 0.55 15.11
CA LYS A 235 -8.69 0.94 16.52
C LYS A 235 -10.12 0.86 17.07
N ARG A 236 -11.13 1.27 16.30
CA ARG A 236 -12.52 1.35 16.74
C ARG A 236 -13.30 0.06 16.55
N ALA A 237 -12.92 -0.75 15.60
CA ALA A 237 -13.55 -2.03 15.27
C ALA A 237 -12.50 -3.12 15.00
N PRO A 238 -11.68 -3.50 16.00
CA PRO A 238 -10.54 -4.40 15.83
C PRO A 238 -10.92 -5.80 15.32
N ARG A 239 -12.18 -6.20 15.49
CA ARG A 239 -12.70 -7.50 15.03
C ARG A 239 -13.17 -7.49 13.57
N LEU A 240 -13.20 -6.32 12.90
CA LEU A 240 -13.48 -6.28 11.48
C LEU A 240 -12.24 -6.71 10.69
N ASN A 241 -12.44 -7.58 9.72
CA ASN A 241 -11.41 -7.93 8.77
C ASN A 241 -11.35 -6.84 7.70
N LEU A 242 -10.45 -5.88 7.90
CA LEU A 242 -10.32 -4.69 7.08
C LEU A 242 -9.05 -4.76 6.23
N ASP A 243 -9.16 -4.19 5.06
CA ASP A 243 -8.05 -4.01 4.15
C ASP A 243 -8.17 -2.71 3.37
N TRP A 244 -7.09 -2.28 2.72
CA TRP A 244 -7.13 -1.18 1.78
C TRP A 244 -6.08 -1.36 0.68
N TYR A 245 -6.38 -0.92 -0.52
CA TYR A 245 -5.52 -1.09 -1.68
C TYR A 245 -5.78 0.00 -2.72
N ARG A 246 -4.87 0.08 -3.69
CA ARG A 246 -4.97 0.98 -4.82
C ARG A 246 -5.84 0.37 -5.91
N MET A 247 -6.92 1.06 -6.31
CA MET A 247 -7.79 0.66 -7.42
C MET A 247 -7.27 1.12 -8.79
N GLY A 248 -6.47 2.17 -8.77
CA GLY A 248 -5.88 2.84 -9.92
C GLY A 248 -5.17 4.09 -9.44
N LEU A 249 -4.63 4.89 -10.37
CA LEU A 249 -3.90 6.09 -9.98
C LEU A 249 -4.80 7.07 -9.22
N GLY A 250 -4.37 7.46 -8.02
CA GLY A 250 -5.09 8.40 -7.17
C GLY A 250 -6.39 7.86 -6.57
N ARG A 251 -6.66 6.56 -6.65
CA ARG A 251 -7.85 5.94 -6.04
C ARG A 251 -7.44 4.81 -5.10
N TYR A 252 -7.75 4.98 -3.82
CA TYR A 252 -7.40 4.06 -2.73
C TYR A 252 -8.66 3.66 -1.99
N GLN A 253 -9.01 2.39 -2.05
CA GLN A 253 -10.24 1.85 -1.51
C GLN A 253 -9.99 1.18 -0.17
N VAL A 254 -10.80 1.50 0.84
CA VAL A 254 -10.84 0.77 2.10
C VAL A 254 -12.03 -0.17 2.05
N VAL A 255 -11.79 -1.44 2.35
CA VAL A 255 -12.77 -2.52 2.25
C VAL A 255 -12.86 -3.32 3.55
N MET A 256 -14.00 -3.95 3.74
CA MET A 256 -14.18 -5.03 4.71
C MET A 256 -14.24 -6.37 3.97
N LEU A 257 -13.42 -7.31 4.39
CA LEU A 257 -13.43 -8.68 3.88
C LEU A 257 -14.40 -9.51 4.72
N TYR A 258 -15.19 -10.37 4.06
CA TYR A 258 -16.15 -11.23 4.74
C TYR A 258 -16.18 -12.62 4.09
N THR A 259 -16.60 -13.63 4.85
CA THR A 259 -16.64 -15.04 4.43
C THR A 259 -18.04 -15.50 4.06
N ASP A 260 -19.05 -14.91 4.68
CA ASP A 260 -20.46 -15.29 4.58
C ASP A 260 -21.38 -14.09 4.87
N GLU A 261 -22.67 -14.25 4.61
CA GLU A 261 -23.68 -13.22 4.81
C GLU A 261 -23.79 -12.76 6.28
N ARG A 262 -23.61 -13.66 7.23
CA ARG A 262 -23.64 -13.34 8.67
C ARG A 262 -22.48 -12.39 9.05
N THR A 263 -21.28 -12.64 8.53
CA THR A 263 -20.10 -11.79 8.75
C THR A 263 -20.27 -10.45 8.06
N LEU A 264 -20.87 -10.44 6.85
CA LEU A 264 -21.21 -9.22 6.12
C LEU A 264 -22.16 -8.32 6.92
N GLU A 265 -23.32 -8.85 7.35
CA GLU A 265 -24.33 -8.08 8.08
C GLU A 265 -23.84 -7.63 9.46
N ASN A 266 -23.07 -8.48 10.17
CA ASN A 266 -22.42 -8.09 11.41
C ASN A 266 -21.45 -6.93 11.20
N GLY A 267 -20.69 -6.96 10.12
CA GLY A 267 -19.77 -5.89 9.75
C GLY A 267 -20.48 -4.60 9.41
N LYS A 268 -21.50 -4.66 8.55
CA LYS A 268 -22.35 -3.50 8.20
C LYS A 268 -22.96 -2.84 9.44
N ARG A 269 -23.46 -3.66 10.37
CA ARG A 269 -24.02 -3.15 11.64
C ARG A 269 -22.99 -2.42 12.50
N LYS A 270 -21.75 -2.95 12.56
CA LYS A 270 -20.65 -2.28 13.28
C LYS A 270 -20.24 -0.97 12.62
N LEU A 271 -20.14 -0.94 11.29
CA LEU A 271 -19.83 0.27 10.54
C LEU A 271 -20.91 1.34 10.76
N ARG A 272 -22.19 0.97 10.69
CA ARG A 272 -23.31 1.89 10.99
C ARG A 272 -23.24 2.48 12.40
N LYS A 273 -22.85 1.68 13.41
CA LYS A 273 -22.65 2.19 14.79
C LYS A 273 -21.50 3.20 14.90
N LEU A 274 -20.57 3.22 13.94
CA LEU A 274 -19.51 4.22 13.83
C LEU A 274 -19.88 5.40 12.93
N GLY A 275 -21.16 5.49 12.51
CA GLY A 275 -21.64 6.53 11.60
C GLY A 275 -21.23 6.35 10.15
N ILE A 276 -20.82 5.14 9.77
CA ILE A 276 -20.34 4.83 8.41
C ILE A 276 -21.44 4.05 7.68
N GLU A 277 -22.10 4.74 6.75
CA GLU A 277 -23.05 4.11 5.84
C GLU A 277 -22.31 3.48 4.66
N VAL A 278 -22.51 2.19 4.48
CA VAL A 278 -22.00 1.44 3.32
C VAL A 278 -23.17 1.11 2.39
N LYS A 279 -23.05 1.51 1.14
CA LYS A 279 -24.03 1.17 0.12
C LYS A 279 -23.96 -0.34 -0.12
N GLY A 280 -25.04 -1.06 0.21
CA GLY A 280 -25.22 -2.42 -0.25
C GLY A 280 -25.32 -2.45 -1.78
N ARG A 281 -24.69 -3.44 -2.40
CA ARG A 281 -25.13 -3.84 -3.75
C ARG A 281 -26.43 -4.55 -3.64
#